data_7b66f5c5edc2b0914e3018b092ed262a
#
_entry.id   7b66f5c5edc2b0914e3018b092ed262a
#
_cell.length_a   1.000
_cell.length_b   1.000
_cell.length_c   1.000
_cell.angle_alpha   90.00
_cell.angle_beta   90.00
_cell.angle_gamma   90.00
#
_symmetry.space_group_name_H-M   'P 1'
#
loop_
_entity.id
_entity.type
_entity.pdbx_description
1 polymer ?
#
loop_
_entity_poly.entity_id
_entity_poly.type
_entity_poly.pdbx_seq_one_letter_code
_entity_poly.pdbx_strand_id
1 'polypeptide(L)'
;MKRILSLCLLGIITLAASAQSQRERINFDENWQFAFGDASSPAKDFGCGTEYFNYLTKAASIHNEGPYSPKFDASGWTIVDLPHDWVVDLPYAAEASHSHGYKTVGYKYPETSVGWYRKTFTIPAEDYGKHIWVEFDGIFRDAQLWVNGFYLGHEKSGYASQIYDISEYLNYGGENLLCVRVDATLEEGWFYEGAAIYRHVWLGKASK
;
A
#
# COMPACT_ATOMS: atom_id res chain seq x y z
N MET A 1 29.57 -15.69 -54.06
CA MET A 1 28.16 -15.72 -53.66
C MET A 1 27.89 -16.34 -52.28
N LYS A 2 28.53 -17.45 -51.85
CA LYS A 2 28.28 -18.09 -50.56
C LYS A 2 28.68 -17.25 -49.31
N ARG A 3 29.68 -16.36 -49.40
CA ARG A 3 30.12 -15.51 -48.25
C ARG A 3 29.24 -14.31 -48.00
N ILE A 4 28.52 -13.81 -48.96
CA ILE A 4 27.58 -12.66 -48.81
C ILE A 4 26.29 -13.12 -48.15
N LEU A 5 25.84 -14.35 -48.43
CA LEU A 5 24.62 -14.90 -47.79
C LEU A 5 24.85 -15.14 -46.30
N SER A 6 26.08 -15.51 -45.88
CA SER A 6 26.40 -15.75 -44.47
C SER A 6 26.42 -14.47 -43.63
N LEU A 7 26.83 -13.33 -44.19
CA LEU A 7 26.81 -12.03 -43.50
C LEU A 7 25.39 -11.46 -43.33
N CYS A 8 24.50 -11.70 -44.29
CA CYS A 8 23.09 -11.26 -44.20
C CYS A 8 22.33 -12.06 -43.14
N LEU A 9 22.65 -13.34 -42.91
CA LEU A 9 22.02 -14.16 -41.90
C LEU A 9 22.45 -13.75 -40.46
N LEU A 10 23.73 -13.34 -40.28
CA LEU A 10 24.21 -12.85 -38.99
C LEU A 10 23.62 -11.50 -38.60
N GLY A 11 23.31 -10.63 -39.58
CA GLY A 11 22.70 -9.31 -39.35
C GLY A 11 21.24 -9.38 -38.90
N ILE A 12 20.50 -10.43 -39.28
CA ILE A 12 19.08 -10.60 -38.93
C ILE A 12 18.94 -11.13 -37.48
N ILE A 13 19.90 -11.89 -36.99
CA ILE A 13 19.85 -12.46 -35.62
C ILE A 13 20.07 -11.38 -34.55
N THR A 14 20.78 -10.30 -34.84
CA THR A 14 21.04 -9.22 -33.87
C THR A 14 19.88 -8.23 -33.70
N LEU A 15 18.91 -8.20 -34.60
CA LEU A 15 17.74 -7.32 -34.49
C LEU A 15 16.57 -7.94 -33.72
N ALA A 16 16.58 -9.23 -33.42
CA ALA A 16 15.49 -9.91 -32.70
C ALA A 16 15.65 -9.90 -31.18
N ALA A 17 16.72 -9.31 -30.62
CA ALA A 17 17.05 -9.43 -29.19
C ALA A 17 16.61 -8.23 -28.34
N SER A 18 15.84 -7.26 -28.86
CA SER A 18 15.57 -6.01 -28.14
C SER A 18 14.09 -5.66 -27.92
N ALA A 19 13.21 -6.65 -27.91
CA ALA A 19 11.78 -6.42 -27.60
C ALA A 19 11.32 -7.25 -26.39
N GLN A 20 12.17 -7.44 -25.40
CA GLN A 20 11.70 -7.93 -24.10
C GLN A 20 11.31 -6.71 -23.29
N SER A 21 10.00 -6.46 -23.17
CA SER A 21 9.44 -5.50 -22.22
C SER A 21 10.03 -5.78 -20.85
N GLN A 22 10.96 -4.95 -20.42
CA GLN A 22 11.63 -5.13 -19.15
C GLN A 22 10.65 -4.77 -18.04
N ARG A 23 10.06 -5.80 -17.42
CA ARG A 23 9.25 -5.66 -16.22
C ARG A 23 10.19 -5.63 -15.02
N GLU A 24 10.16 -4.56 -14.29
CA GLU A 24 10.87 -4.42 -13.02
C GLU A 24 9.89 -4.70 -11.86
N ARG A 25 10.36 -5.37 -10.82
CA ARG A 25 9.67 -5.56 -9.55
C ARG A 25 10.63 -5.21 -8.43
N ILE A 26 10.34 -4.13 -7.73
CA ILE A 26 11.21 -3.52 -6.72
C ILE A 26 10.59 -3.79 -5.36
N ASN A 27 11.37 -4.33 -4.41
CA ASN A 27 10.92 -4.48 -3.04
C ASN A 27 10.62 -3.10 -2.44
N PHE A 28 9.49 -2.98 -1.77
CA PHE A 28 8.98 -1.71 -1.27
C PHE A 28 8.71 -1.71 0.23
N ASP A 29 9.31 -2.66 0.95
CA ASP A 29 9.02 -2.96 2.36
C ASP A 29 9.62 -1.99 3.35
N GLU A 30 10.76 -1.36 3.03
CA GLU A 30 11.53 -0.58 4.01
C GLU A 30 10.96 0.82 4.28
N ASN A 31 11.21 1.35 5.49
CA ASN A 31 10.99 2.75 5.85
C ASN A 31 9.54 3.25 5.68
N TRP A 32 8.58 2.52 6.18
CA TRP A 32 7.20 2.99 6.31
C TRP A 32 7.02 3.77 7.61
N GLN A 33 6.23 4.82 7.58
CA GLN A 33 5.75 5.50 8.78
C GLN A 33 4.45 4.86 9.22
N PHE A 34 4.32 4.55 10.52
CA PHE A 34 3.14 3.91 11.12
C PHE A 34 2.63 4.72 12.30
N ALA A 35 1.31 4.84 12.41
CA ALA A 35 0.63 5.31 13.61
C ALA A 35 -0.74 4.63 13.78
N PHE A 36 -1.17 4.49 15.03
CA PHE A 36 -2.53 4.09 15.32
C PHE A 36 -3.51 5.22 14.99
N GLY A 37 -4.66 4.82 14.41
CA GLY A 37 -5.87 5.60 14.35
C GLY A 37 -6.82 5.21 15.48
N ASP A 38 -8.13 5.37 15.24
CA ASP A 38 -9.17 4.99 16.20
C ASP A 38 -10.44 4.58 15.45
N ALA A 39 -10.95 3.39 15.75
CA ALA A 39 -12.14 2.86 15.08
C ALA A 39 -13.46 3.51 15.54
N SER A 40 -13.48 4.17 16.70
CA SER A 40 -14.69 4.72 17.30
C SER A 40 -14.81 6.24 17.20
N SER A 41 -13.69 6.93 16.98
CA SER A 41 -13.64 8.38 17.00
C SER A 41 -12.94 8.97 15.79
N PRO A 42 -13.66 9.59 14.85
CA PRO A 42 -13.04 10.28 13.72
C PRO A 42 -11.98 11.31 14.12
N ALA A 43 -12.18 12.01 15.22
CA ALA A 43 -11.21 13.00 15.70
C ALA A 43 -9.88 12.38 16.12
N LYS A 44 -9.91 11.17 16.68
CA LYS A 44 -8.70 10.38 17.03
C LYS A 44 -8.14 9.61 15.85
N ASP A 45 -8.93 9.39 14.79
CA ASP A 45 -8.52 8.80 13.52
C ASP A 45 -8.15 9.88 12.50
N PHE A 46 -7.40 10.87 12.94
CA PHE A 46 -6.92 11.99 12.11
C PHE A 46 -8.03 12.72 11.32
N GLY A 47 -9.23 12.76 11.86
CA GLY A 47 -10.39 13.34 11.19
C GLY A 47 -11.06 12.41 10.16
N CYS A 48 -10.63 11.16 10.06
CA CYS A 48 -11.02 10.27 8.96
C CYS A 48 -12.06 9.24 9.35
N GLY A 49 -12.52 8.90 10.40
CA GLY A 49 -13.42 7.83 10.86
C GLY A 49 -14.27 7.11 9.81
N THR A 50 -14.60 5.87 10.07
CA THR A 50 -15.01 4.86 9.08
C THR A 50 -16.28 5.19 8.29
N GLU A 51 -17.34 5.68 8.92
CA GLU A 51 -18.63 5.92 8.24
C GLU A 51 -18.64 7.20 7.40
N TYR A 52 -18.09 8.26 7.94
CA TYR A 52 -18.00 9.55 7.26
C TYR A 52 -17.00 9.50 6.10
N PHE A 53 -15.99 8.69 6.23
CA PHE A 53 -14.90 8.55 5.29
C PHE A 53 -15.31 7.93 3.95
N ASN A 54 -16.19 6.93 3.96
CA ASN A 54 -16.71 6.31 2.73
C ASN A 54 -17.47 7.31 1.83
N TYR A 55 -18.03 8.34 2.39
CA TYR A 55 -18.70 9.39 1.63
C TYR A 55 -17.69 10.44 1.11
N LEU A 56 -16.79 10.89 1.97
CA LEU A 56 -15.83 11.95 1.63
C LEU A 56 -14.69 11.50 0.74
N THR A 57 -14.25 10.25 0.81
CA THR A 57 -13.16 9.75 -0.05
C THR A 57 -13.51 9.75 -1.53
N LYS A 58 -14.78 9.60 -1.86
CA LYS A 58 -15.25 9.75 -3.24
C LYS A 58 -15.30 11.20 -3.73
N ALA A 59 -15.30 12.15 -2.80
CA ALA A 59 -15.42 13.58 -3.07
C ALA A 59 -14.14 14.38 -2.76
N ALA A 60 -13.17 13.81 -2.08
CA ALA A 60 -12.24 14.55 -1.24
C ALA A 60 -10.83 14.75 -1.78
N SER A 61 -10.65 14.87 -3.06
CA SER A 61 -9.42 15.52 -3.55
C SER A 61 -9.29 17.00 -3.10
N ILE A 62 -10.32 17.56 -2.44
CA ILE A 62 -10.42 19.00 -2.11
C ILE A 62 -10.05 19.29 -0.64
N HIS A 63 -10.15 18.31 0.26
CA HIS A 63 -9.86 18.48 1.70
C HIS A 63 -8.64 17.67 2.13
N ASN A 64 -7.47 18.10 1.70
CA ASN A 64 -6.18 17.45 1.93
C ASN A 64 -5.64 17.69 3.35
N GLU A 65 -6.34 17.29 4.39
CA GLU A 65 -5.91 17.49 5.79
C GLU A 65 -5.52 16.18 6.51
N GLY A 66 -5.93 15.02 6.00
CA GLY A 66 -5.68 13.73 6.63
C GLY A 66 -4.33 13.10 6.25
N PRO A 67 -4.03 11.90 6.80
CA PRO A 67 -2.78 11.16 6.57
C PRO A 67 -2.45 10.88 5.09
N TYR A 68 -3.43 10.83 4.24
CA TYR A 68 -3.27 10.65 2.78
C TYR A 68 -2.75 11.90 2.07
N SER A 69 -2.71 13.05 2.76
CA SER A 69 -2.18 14.30 2.21
C SER A 69 -0.66 14.34 2.27
N PRO A 70 0.03 14.76 1.19
CA PRO A 70 1.46 15.05 1.25
C PRO A 70 1.85 16.15 2.25
N LYS A 71 0.89 17.02 2.62
CA LYS A 71 1.10 18.13 3.56
C LYS A 71 0.91 17.74 5.02
N PHE A 72 0.40 16.55 5.29
CA PHE A 72 0.17 16.07 6.66
C PHE A 72 1.49 15.86 7.39
N ASP A 73 1.60 16.38 8.60
CA ASP A 73 2.78 16.17 9.45
C ASP A 73 2.73 14.80 10.12
N ALA A 74 3.54 13.88 9.63
CA ALA A 74 3.73 12.55 10.19
C ALA A 74 5.09 12.39 10.89
N SER A 75 5.76 13.48 11.29
CA SER A 75 7.10 13.44 11.90
C SER A 75 7.13 12.66 13.22
N GLY A 76 6.01 12.58 13.93
CA GLY A 76 5.85 11.82 15.17
C GLY A 76 5.51 10.33 14.97
N TRP A 77 5.40 9.84 13.73
CA TRP A 77 5.04 8.46 13.46
C TRP A 77 6.25 7.53 13.59
N THR A 78 6.00 6.29 13.98
CA THR A 78 7.05 5.27 14.11
C THR A 78 7.48 4.77 12.74
N ILE A 79 8.79 4.59 12.55
CA ILE A 79 9.32 3.95 11.34
C ILE A 79 9.27 2.44 11.52
N VAL A 80 8.70 1.75 10.54
CA VAL A 80 8.57 0.28 10.50
C VAL A 80 8.97 -0.24 9.12
N ASP A 81 9.46 -1.47 9.09
CA ASP A 81 9.65 -2.23 7.87
C ASP A 81 8.57 -3.31 7.75
N LEU A 82 8.20 -3.64 6.52
CA LEU A 82 7.24 -4.71 6.23
C LEU A 82 7.96 -6.05 6.04
N PRO A 83 7.30 -7.16 6.35
CA PRO A 83 5.98 -7.33 6.94
C PRO A 83 5.89 -6.78 8.37
N HIS A 84 4.79 -6.10 8.68
CA HIS A 84 4.55 -5.54 9.99
C HIS A 84 3.15 -5.93 10.47
N ASP A 85 3.05 -6.63 11.60
CA ASP A 85 1.80 -6.99 12.27
C ASP A 85 1.83 -6.39 13.69
N TRP A 86 1.11 -5.29 13.88
CA TRP A 86 1.12 -4.58 15.16
C TRP A 86 0.43 -5.37 16.29
N VAL A 87 -0.42 -6.35 15.96
CA VAL A 87 -1.13 -7.15 16.96
C VAL A 87 -0.16 -7.98 17.80
N VAL A 88 0.96 -8.38 17.23
CA VAL A 88 1.99 -9.18 17.92
C VAL A 88 2.48 -8.50 19.20
N ASP A 89 2.64 -7.18 19.16
CA ASP A 89 3.18 -6.40 20.28
C ASP A 89 2.11 -5.92 21.28
N LEU A 90 0.83 -6.10 20.97
CA LEU A 90 -0.25 -5.70 21.85
C LEU A 90 -0.34 -6.60 23.11
N PRO A 91 -0.83 -6.09 24.24
CA PRO A 91 -1.03 -6.87 25.44
C PRO A 91 -2.13 -7.92 25.27
N TYR A 92 -2.08 -8.95 26.10
CA TYR A 92 -3.16 -9.94 26.22
C TYR A 92 -4.25 -9.43 27.14
N ALA A 93 -5.52 -9.73 26.80
CA ALA A 93 -6.69 -9.49 27.64
C ALA A 93 -7.64 -10.68 27.55
N ALA A 94 -8.09 -11.20 28.68
CA ALA A 94 -8.95 -12.40 28.74
C ALA A 94 -10.30 -12.20 28.05
N GLU A 95 -10.77 -10.95 27.98
CA GLU A 95 -12.03 -10.54 27.34
C GLU A 95 -11.87 -10.18 25.85
N ALA A 96 -10.64 -10.21 25.34
CA ALA A 96 -10.36 -9.99 23.91
C ALA A 96 -10.72 -11.23 23.09
N SER A 97 -10.85 -11.05 21.78
CA SER A 97 -11.23 -12.13 20.88
C SER A 97 -10.14 -13.20 20.76
N HIS A 98 -10.57 -14.45 20.72
CA HIS A 98 -9.69 -15.57 20.43
C HIS A 98 -9.19 -15.54 18.97
N SER A 99 -9.96 -14.97 18.03
CA SER A 99 -9.55 -14.81 16.62
C SER A 99 -8.31 -13.94 16.49
N HIS A 100 -8.21 -12.91 17.32
CA HIS A 100 -7.00 -12.08 17.44
C HIS A 100 -5.99 -12.58 18.47
N GLY A 101 -6.07 -13.86 18.85
CA GLY A 101 -5.14 -14.46 19.83
C GLY A 101 -5.21 -13.83 21.22
N TYR A 102 -6.38 -13.36 21.65
CA TYR A 102 -6.60 -12.64 22.92
C TYR A 102 -5.79 -11.34 23.04
N LYS A 103 -5.43 -10.73 21.94
CA LYS A 103 -4.78 -9.40 21.90
C LYS A 103 -5.82 -8.28 21.96
N THR A 104 -5.40 -7.12 22.46
CA THR A 104 -6.27 -5.95 22.58
C THR A 104 -6.49 -5.26 21.23
N VAL A 105 -7.22 -5.93 20.35
CA VAL A 105 -7.67 -5.47 19.03
C VAL A 105 -9.11 -5.92 18.80
N GLY A 106 -9.82 -5.29 17.89
CA GLY A 106 -11.24 -5.51 17.64
C GLY A 106 -12.12 -4.40 18.22
N TYR A 107 -13.42 -4.51 18.06
CA TYR A 107 -14.36 -3.43 18.39
C TYR A 107 -14.34 -2.96 19.87
N LYS A 108 -13.82 -3.78 20.78
CA LYS A 108 -13.64 -3.42 22.21
C LYS A 108 -12.40 -2.54 22.45
N TYR A 109 -11.49 -2.50 21.50
CA TYR A 109 -10.21 -1.80 21.56
C TYR A 109 -10.02 -0.91 20.33
N PRO A 110 -10.87 0.10 20.17
CA PRO A 110 -10.88 0.92 18.94
C PRO A 110 -9.57 1.67 18.70
N GLU A 111 -8.83 1.99 19.76
CA GLU A 111 -7.57 2.74 19.73
C GLU A 111 -6.37 1.93 19.21
N THR A 112 -6.52 0.60 19.11
CA THR A 112 -5.48 -0.31 18.61
C THR A 112 -5.95 -1.13 17.41
N SER A 113 -7.14 -0.83 16.88
CA SER A 113 -7.77 -1.59 15.81
C SER A 113 -7.61 -0.96 14.43
N VAL A 114 -7.20 0.29 14.36
CA VAL A 114 -6.91 1.00 13.11
C VAL A 114 -5.45 1.36 13.05
N GLY A 115 -4.82 1.06 11.92
CA GLY A 115 -3.45 1.45 11.64
C GLY A 115 -3.34 2.24 10.35
N TRP A 116 -2.53 3.28 10.37
CA TRP A 116 -2.17 4.09 9.22
C TRP A 116 -0.72 3.88 8.84
N TYR A 117 -0.48 3.68 7.56
CA TYR A 117 0.85 3.56 6.98
C TYR A 117 1.07 4.63 5.94
N ARG A 118 2.27 5.18 5.91
CA ARG A 118 2.70 6.15 4.90
C ARG A 118 4.09 5.77 4.40
N LYS A 119 4.29 5.90 3.09
CA LYS A 119 5.59 5.72 2.47
C LYS A 119 5.84 6.82 1.45
N THR A 120 6.90 7.58 1.68
CA THR A 120 7.42 8.55 0.72
C THR A 120 8.42 7.86 -0.21
N PHE A 121 8.33 8.14 -1.51
CA PHE A 121 9.20 7.56 -2.53
C PHE A 121 9.33 8.47 -3.74
N THR A 122 10.34 8.21 -4.58
CA THR A 122 10.56 8.96 -5.82
C THR A 122 10.43 8.07 -7.04
N ILE A 123 9.91 8.63 -8.12
CA ILE A 123 9.89 7.99 -9.44
C ILE A 123 10.72 8.86 -10.38
N PRO A 124 11.72 8.29 -11.08
CA PRO A 124 12.53 9.01 -12.05
C PRO A 124 11.68 9.68 -13.14
N ALA A 125 12.12 10.84 -13.62
CA ALA A 125 11.42 11.55 -14.70
C ALA A 125 11.36 10.77 -16.01
N GLU A 126 12.40 9.96 -16.27
CA GLU A 126 12.50 9.08 -17.45
C GLU A 126 11.51 7.89 -17.42
N ASP A 127 10.89 7.63 -16.29
CA ASP A 127 9.83 6.61 -16.18
C ASP A 127 8.46 7.13 -16.64
N TYR A 128 8.36 8.42 -17.02
CA TYR A 128 7.13 8.98 -17.56
C TYR A 128 6.69 8.19 -18.80
N GLY A 129 5.42 7.79 -18.81
CA GLY A 129 4.84 6.98 -19.88
C GLY A 129 4.96 5.46 -19.67
N LYS A 130 5.70 4.98 -18.68
CA LYS A 130 5.65 3.57 -18.26
C LYS A 130 4.34 3.26 -17.55
N HIS A 131 3.98 1.97 -17.50
CA HIS A 131 2.97 1.44 -16.61
C HIS A 131 3.63 1.19 -15.24
N ILE A 132 3.13 1.85 -14.20
CA ILE A 132 3.66 1.76 -12.84
C ILE A 132 2.52 1.38 -11.89
N TRP A 133 2.74 0.36 -11.08
CA TRP A 133 1.75 -0.12 -10.12
C TRP A 133 2.39 -0.44 -8.77
N VAL A 134 1.57 -0.43 -7.73
CA VAL A 134 1.89 -0.99 -6.42
C VAL A 134 1.13 -2.29 -6.22
N GLU A 135 1.79 -3.31 -5.69
CA GLU A 135 1.25 -4.63 -5.41
C GLU A 135 1.46 -4.93 -3.93
N PHE A 136 0.38 -5.25 -3.23
CA PHE A 136 0.40 -5.74 -1.85
C PHE A 136 0.08 -7.21 -1.87
N ASP A 137 0.97 -8.05 -1.35
CA ASP A 137 0.75 -9.50 -1.26
C ASP A 137 -0.33 -9.85 -0.22
N GLY A 138 -0.58 -8.97 0.74
CA GLY A 138 -1.67 -9.08 1.71
C GLY A 138 -1.68 -7.96 2.74
N ILE A 139 -2.88 -7.45 3.01
CA ILE A 139 -3.18 -6.48 4.07
C ILE A 139 -4.36 -7.03 4.87
N PHE A 140 -4.22 -7.20 6.16
CA PHE A 140 -5.32 -7.59 7.02
C PHE A 140 -5.74 -6.41 7.90
N ARG A 141 -6.94 -5.90 7.73
CA ARG A 141 -7.98 -6.06 6.69
C ARG A 141 -8.63 -4.71 6.41
N ASP A 142 -9.68 -4.69 5.59
CA ASP A 142 -10.50 -3.51 5.32
C ASP A 142 -9.63 -2.30 4.93
N ALA A 143 -8.75 -2.55 3.92
CA ALA A 143 -7.70 -1.63 3.54
C ALA A 143 -8.20 -0.56 2.57
N GLN A 144 -7.88 0.68 2.85
CA GLN A 144 -8.10 1.82 1.97
C GLN A 144 -6.76 2.43 1.57
N LEU A 145 -6.61 2.80 0.29
CA LEU A 145 -5.34 3.21 -0.27
C LEU A 145 -5.43 4.53 -1.03
N TRP A 146 -4.35 5.31 -0.94
CA TRP A 146 -4.18 6.58 -1.65
C TRP A 146 -2.77 6.73 -2.19
N VAL A 147 -2.63 7.42 -3.30
CA VAL A 147 -1.35 7.97 -3.78
C VAL A 147 -1.49 9.47 -4.02
N ASN A 148 -0.60 10.27 -3.46
CA ASN A 148 -0.59 11.73 -3.59
C ASN A 148 -1.94 12.40 -3.25
N GLY A 149 -2.72 11.81 -2.32
CA GLY A 149 -4.05 12.26 -1.95
C GLY A 149 -5.20 11.72 -2.81
N PHE A 150 -4.89 11.03 -3.91
CA PHE A 150 -5.91 10.39 -4.75
C PHE A 150 -6.28 9.01 -4.22
N TYR A 151 -7.56 8.79 -4.01
CA TYR A 151 -8.08 7.50 -3.56
C TYR A 151 -7.98 6.44 -4.65
N LEU A 152 -7.31 5.32 -4.35
CA LEU A 152 -7.12 4.21 -5.30
C LEU A 152 -8.20 3.14 -5.18
N GLY A 153 -8.60 2.81 -3.96
CA GLY A 153 -9.57 1.75 -3.74
C GLY A 153 -9.70 1.31 -2.30
N HIS A 154 -10.60 0.35 -2.10
CA HIS A 154 -10.93 -0.27 -0.82
C HIS A 154 -11.07 -1.77 -1.03
N GLU A 155 -10.29 -2.57 -0.30
CA GLU A 155 -10.36 -4.02 -0.28
C GLU A 155 -10.68 -4.50 1.14
N LYS A 156 -11.77 -5.24 1.28
CA LYS A 156 -12.24 -5.75 2.57
C LYS A 156 -11.55 -7.04 2.98
N SER A 157 -11.15 -7.86 2.01
CA SER A 157 -10.50 -9.14 2.30
C SER A 157 -9.12 -8.93 2.92
N GLY A 158 -8.85 -9.67 4.00
CA GLY A 158 -7.52 -9.71 4.60
C GLY A 158 -6.53 -10.63 3.87
N TYR A 159 -6.98 -11.42 2.90
CA TYR A 159 -6.20 -12.50 2.29
C TYR A 159 -5.91 -12.33 0.80
N ALA A 160 -6.63 -11.44 0.13
CA ALA A 160 -6.44 -11.15 -1.28
C ALA A 160 -5.20 -10.27 -1.52
N SER A 161 -4.45 -10.58 -2.57
CA SER A 161 -3.46 -9.65 -3.10
C SER A 161 -4.16 -8.48 -3.78
N GLN A 162 -3.59 -7.30 -3.65
CA GLN A 162 -4.15 -6.05 -4.17
C GLN A 162 -3.15 -5.40 -5.11
N ILE A 163 -3.60 -5.01 -6.32
CA ILE A 163 -2.76 -4.37 -7.32
C ILE A 163 -3.45 -3.08 -7.77
N TYR A 164 -2.73 -1.96 -7.72
CA TYR A 164 -3.24 -0.65 -8.11
C TYR A 164 -2.30 0.00 -9.12
N ASP A 165 -2.83 0.34 -10.30
CA ASP A 165 -2.13 1.20 -11.25
C ASP A 165 -2.08 2.62 -10.68
N ILE A 166 -0.86 3.13 -10.53
CA ILE A 166 -0.62 4.46 -9.99
C ILE A 166 -0.03 5.43 -11.02
N SER A 167 0.15 4.99 -12.27
CA SER A 167 0.87 5.71 -13.32
C SER A 167 0.41 7.16 -13.51
N GLU A 168 -0.91 7.41 -13.45
CA GLU A 168 -1.48 8.74 -13.72
C GLU A 168 -1.48 9.68 -12.51
N TYR A 169 -1.16 9.16 -11.33
CA TYR A 169 -1.19 9.92 -10.08
C TYR A 169 0.21 10.34 -9.59
N LEU A 170 1.27 9.96 -10.32
CA LEU A 170 2.65 10.14 -9.90
C LEU A 170 3.24 11.50 -10.30
N ASN A 171 4.05 12.05 -9.41
CA ASN A 171 4.96 13.14 -9.67
C ASN A 171 6.28 12.57 -10.21
N TYR A 172 6.42 12.51 -11.53
CA TYR A 172 7.64 12.03 -12.17
C TYR A 172 8.79 13.03 -11.98
N GLY A 173 9.94 12.56 -11.52
CA GLY A 173 11.08 13.40 -11.13
C GLY A 173 10.94 14.04 -9.75
N GLY A 174 9.90 13.69 -9.00
CA GLY A 174 9.61 14.26 -7.69
C GLY A 174 9.21 13.23 -6.65
N GLU A 175 8.91 13.74 -5.46
CA GLU A 175 8.43 12.95 -4.34
C GLU A 175 6.97 12.55 -4.50
N ASN A 176 6.64 11.35 -4.09
CA ASN A 176 5.31 10.77 -4.05
C ASN A 176 5.02 10.20 -2.67
N LEU A 177 3.75 10.15 -2.31
CA LEU A 177 3.26 9.56 -1.08
C LEU A 177 2.29 8.43 -1.38
N LEU A 178 2.56 7.23 -0.85
CA LEU A 178 1.60 6.14 -0.73
C LEU A 178 1.07 6.10 0.69
N CYS A 179 -0.25 6.02 0.86
CA CYS A 179 -0.90 5.96 2.17
C CYS A 179 -1.89 4.81 2.20
N VAL A 180 -1.90 4.09 3.32
CA VAL A 180 -2.79 2.94 3.56
C VAL A 180 -3.42 3.10 4.94
N ARG A 181 -4.75 2.97 5.02
CA ARG A 181 -5.49 2.78 6.26
C ARG A 181 -5.96 1.34 6.34
N VAL A 182 -5.74 0.70 7.47
CA VAL A 182 -6.12 -0.69 7.75
C VAL A 182 -7.05 -0.69 8.94
N ASP A 183 -8.20 -1.34 8.84
CA ASP A 183 -9.19 -1.40 9.92
C ASP A 183 -9.47 -2.86 10.29
N ALA A 184 -8.88 -3.30 11.38
CA ALA A 184 -9.01 -4.65 11.94
C ALA A 184 -10.08 -4.74 13.06
N THR A 185 -11.06 -3.85 13.06
CA THR A 185 -12.13 -3.84 14.07
C THR A 185 -13.02 -5.09 13.98
N LEU A 186 -13.26 -5.59 12.77
CA LEU A 186 -14.12 -6.74 12.54
C LEU A 186 -13.32 -8.04 12.40
N GLU A 187 -13.89 -9.12 12.91
CA GLU A 187 -13.37 -10.48 12.81
C GLU A 187 -14.01 -11.23 11.64
N GLU A 188 -13.28 -12.18 11.05
CA GLU A 188 -13.78 -13.00 9.94
C GLU A 188 -13.75 -14.50 10.21
N GLY A 189 -12.98 -14.99 11.17
CA GLY A 189 -12.69 -16.40 11.18
C GLY A 189 -12.38 -17.06 12.51
N TRP A 190 -11.85 -18.27 12.40
CA TRP A 190 -11.58 -19.22 13.46
C TRP A 190 -10.09 -19.40 13.75
N PHE A 191 -9.25 -18.68 13.04
CA PHE A 191 -7.80 -18.75 13.09
C PHE A 191 -7.27 -17.38 13.45
N TYR A 192 -6.01 -17.33 13.85
CA TYR A 192 -5.36 -16.07 14.19
C TYR A 192 -5.50 -15.05 13.06
N GLU A 193 -6.05 -13.91 13.42
CA GLU A 193 -6.19 -12.73 12.59
C GLU A 193 -5.27 -11.65 13.15
N GLY A 194 -4.24 -11.29 12.38
CA GLY A 194 -3.37 -10.15 12.68
C GLY A 194 -4.06 -8.83 12.33
N ALA A 195 -3.28 -7.76 12.30
CA ALA A 195 -3.75 -6.49 11.76
C ALA A 195 -2.56 -5.74 11.17
N ALA A 196 -2.56 -5.54 9.87
CA ALA A 196 -1.37 -4.94 9.27
C ALA A 196 -1.25 -5.02 7.75
N ILE A 197 -0.13 -4.50 7.26
CA ILE A 197 0.49 -4.95 6.00
C ILE A 197 1.41 -6.12 6.36
N TYR A 198 0.85 -7.33 6.44
CA TYR A 198 1.52 -8.51 6.99
C TYR A 198 2.32 -9.32 5.95
N ARG A 199 2.35 -8.86 4.71
CA ARG A 199 3.15 -9.41 3.61
C ARG A 199 3.91 -8.32 2.88
N HIS A 200 4.67 -8.73 1.87
CA HIS A 200 5.49 -7.83 1.07
C HIS A 200 4.68 -6.83 0.25
N VAL A 201 5.30 -5.69 0.00
CA VAL A 201 4.83 -4.68 -0.95
C VAL A 201 5.86 -4.52 -2.07
N TRP A 202 5.36 -4.37 -3.28
CA TRP A 202 6.19 -4.26 -4.48
C TRP A 202 5.79 -3.06 -5.32
N LEU A 203 6.79 -2.37 -5.81
CA LEU A 203 6.62 -1.40 -6.88
C LEU A 203 6.96 -2.06 -8.21
N GLY A 204 5.98 -2.15 -9.10
CA GLY A 204 6.16 -2.70 -10.43
C GLY A 204 6.28 -1.62 -11.48
N LYS A 205 7.12 -1.85 -12.50
CA LYS A 205 7.27 -0.96 -13.66
C LYS A 205 7.37 -1.80 -14.93
N ALA A 206 6.72 -1.35 -16.01
CA ALA A 206 6.84 -1.95 -17.34
C ALA A 206 6.74 -0.89 -18.44
N SER A 207 7.38 -1.14 -19.57
CA SER A 207 7.15 -0.36 -20.78
C SER A 207 5.69 -0.55 -21.25
N LYS A 208 5.07 0.49 -21.78
CA LYS A 208 3.78 0.40 -22.47
C LYS A 208 3.93 -0.28 -23.82
#